data_d58e4664023b8f6699596dd1aeac3034
#
_entry.id   d58e4664023b8f6699596dd1aeac3034
#
_cell.length_a   1.000
_cell.length_b   1.000
_cell.length_c   1.000
_cell.angle_alpha   90.00
_cell.angle_beta   90.00
_cell.angle_gamma   90.00
#
_symmetry.space_group_name_H-M   'P 1'
#
loop_
_entity.id
_entity.type
_entity.pdbx_description
1 polymer ?
#
loop_
_entity_poly.entity_id
_entity_poly.type
_entity_poly.pdbx_seq_one_letter_code
_entity_poly.pdbx_strand_id
1 'polypeptide(L)'
;MLGLNQRKLQKLKTNPKLFFKDAIEKKLLHLNSTYNKYLPKKHKGFTQYTIISAVYNVEKYLDDYFNSIINQRLDFKKNIFMVLVDDGSTDNSANIIKKYQKKYPKNIVYIYKENGGQASARNLGLKYMQENNYKAPWVTFTDPDDFLDRNYFYEVDKFLSTHQDDDICMVGCSVIFYHEKQRIYKDNHPLNFKFKNGEIVYNNFELKNNVHMHAASSVFNIIYLVQEFDEKLKPNFEDAKFVNEYLLENIDLKSAFLPKAKYFYRKREDGTSTLDNSYTKEYFLTTIDIGTLSLLECFYFNRNIQNVCLYHIIWQIKDLINSPEKLSFMSEN
;
A
#
# COMPACT_ATOMS: atom_id res chain seq x y z
N MET A 1 -32.86 4.25 -21.05
CA MET A 1 -31.71 4.91 -21.71
C MET A 1 -30.59 5.07 -20.70
N LEU A 2 -29.48 4.36 -20.90
CA LEU A 2 -28.32 4.41 -20.01
C LEU A 2 -27.68 5.81 -20.09
N GLY A 3 -27.78 6.58 -19.02
CA GLY A 3 -27.20 7.92 -18.91
C GLY A 3 -25.66 7.88 -19.01
N LEU A 4 -25.14 7.92 -20.20
CA LEU A 4 -23.73 8.12 -20.45
C LEU A 4 -23.40 9.58 -20.14
N ASN A 5 -22.56 9.80 -19.10
CA ASN A 5 -22.02 11.10 -18.77
C ASN A 5 -21.33 11.72 -20.01
N GLN A 6 -21.47 13.03 -20.22
CA GLN A 6 -20.91 13.75 -21.38
C GLN A 6 -19.44 13.43 -21.67
N ARG A 7 -18.61 13.27 -20.63
CA ARG A 7 -17.20 12.84 -20.77
C ARG A 7 -17.05 11.46 -21.41
N LYS A 8 -17.96 10.51 -21.10
CA LYS A 8 -17.94 9.17 -21.68
C LYS A 8 -18.35 9.20 -23.14
N LEU A 9 -19.35 10.01 -23.49
CA LEU A 9 -19.78 10.23 -24.87
C LEU A 9 -18.69 10.91 -25.71
N GLN A 10 -18.00 11.89 -25.15
CA GLN A 10 -16.87 12.54 -25.81
C GLN A 10 -15.71 11.56 -26.05
N LYS A 11 -15.35 10.73 -25.05
CA LYS A 11 -14.32 9.69 -25.18
C LYS A 11 -14.69 8.64 -26.24
N LEU A 12 -15.96 8.24 -26.31
CA LEU A 12 -16.46 7.31 -27.33
C LEU A 12 -16.31 7.91 -28.74
N LYS A 13 -16.60 9.22 -28.91
CA LYS A 13 -16.47 9.91 -30.20
C LYS A 13 -15.02 10.12 -30.63
N THR A 14 -14.12 10.48 -29.69
CA THR A 14 -12.74 10.85 -30.00
C THR A 14 -11.78 9.66 -30.03
N ASN A 15 -12.00 8.64 -29.22
CA ASN A 15 -11.16 7.45 -29.17
C ASN A 15 -11.97 6.21 -28.77
N PRO A 16 -12.74 5.62 -29.70
CA PRO A 16 -13.60 4.47 -29.44
C PRO A 16 -12.80 3.24 -28.95
N LYS A 17 -11.61 2.97 -29.49
CA LYS A 17 -10.76 1.85 -29.06
C LYS A 17 -10.42 1.96 -27.57
N LEU A 18 -10.01 3.15 -27.11
CA LEU A 18 -9.68 3.39 -25.70
C LEU A 18 -10.94 3.33 -24.81
N PHE A 19 -12.08 3.82 -25.30
CA PHE A 19 -13.36 3.70 -24.57
C PHE A 19 -13.75 2.24 -24.30
N PHE A 20 -13.70 1.38 -25.35
CA PHE A 20 -14.03 -0.04 -25.20
C PHE A 20 -12.99 -0.79 -24.37
N LYS A 21 -11.69 -0.49 -24.53
CA LYS A 21 -10.64 -1.07 -23.70
C LYS A 21 -10.89 -0.82 -22.21
N ASP A 22 -11.12 0.44 -21.82
CA ASP A 22 -11.42 0.81 -20.43
C ASP A 22 -12.71 0.13 -19.91
N ALA A 23 -13.74 0.01 -20.76
CA ALA A 23 -14.99 -0.63 -20.37
C ALA A 23 -14.80 -2.14 -20.11
N ILE A 24 -14.00 -2.81 -20.96
CA ILE A 24 -13.67 -4.23 -20.82
C ILE A 24 -12.79 -4.44 -19.58
N GLU A 25 -11.76 -3.61 -19.37
CA GLU A 25 -10.88 -3.70 -18.20
C GLU A 25 -11.67 -3.52 -16.89
N LYS A 26 -12.59 -2.55 -16.84
CA LYS A 26 -13.48 -2.37 -15.69
C LYS A 26 -14.37 -3.57 -15.43
N LYS A 27 -14.94 -4.15 -16.50
CA LYS A 27 -15.81 -5.33 -16.39
C LYS A 27 -15.00 -6.56 -15.96
N LEU A 28 -13.77 -6.72 -16.47
CA LEU A 28 -12.87 -7.80 -16.07
C LEU A 28 -12.42 -7.65 -14.62
N LEU A 29 -12.10 -6.44 -14.15
CA LEU A 29 -11.76 -6.17 -12.74
C LEU A 29 -12.93 -6.53 -11.82
N HIS A 30 -14.14 -6.11 -12.18
CA HIS A 30 -15.35 -6.43 -11.41
C HIS A 30 -15.68 -7.93 -11.43
N LEU A 31 -15.57 -8.60 -12.59
CA LEU A 31 -15.75 -10.05 -12.72
C LEU A 31 -14.68 -10.81 -11.93
N ASN A 32 -13.42 -10.38 -11.97
CA ASN A 32 -12.35 -10.99 -11.18
C ASN A 32 -12.61 -10.87 -9.67
N SER A 33 -13.03 -9.70 -9.19
CA SER A 33 -13.35 -9.54 -7.77
C SER A 33 -14.53 -10.44 -7.34
N THR A 34 -15.55 -10.59 -8.19
CA THR A 34 -16.71 -11.44 -7.92
C THR A 34 -16.35 -12.93 -8.06
N TYR A 35 -15.65 -13.32 -9.13
CA TYR A 35 -15.21 -14.68 -9.39
C TYR A 35 -14.24 -15.20 -8.33
N ASN A 36 -13.29 -14.37 -7.91
CA ASN A 36 -12.32 -14.69 -6.86
C ASN A 36 -12.98 -14.96 -5.48
N LYS A 37 -14.18 -14.44 -5.24
CA LYS A 37 -14.94 -14.67 -4.00
C LYS A 37 -15.43 -16.13 -3.86
N TYR A 38 -15.55 -16.88 -4.96
CA TYR A 38 -16.21 -18.19 -5.00
C TYR A 38 -15.30 -19.40 -5.33
N LEU A 39 -14.00 -19.19 -5.60
CA LEU A 39 -13.11 -20.31 -5.93
C LEU A 39 -12.52 -21.00 -4.69
N PRO A 40 -12.71 -22.33 -4.55
CA PRO A 40 -12.46 -23.02 -3.29
C PRO A 40 -11.05 -23.56 -3.08
N LYS A 41 -10.19 -23.66 -4.10
CA LYS A 41 -8.87 -24.30 -3.93
C LYS A 41 -7.86 -23.34 -3.31
N LYS A 42 -7.40 -23.69 -2.09
CA LYS A 42 -6.26 -23.05 -1.42
C LYS A 42 -4.96 -23.63 -1.96
N HIS A 43 -4.05 -22.75 -2.33
CA HIS A 43 -2.71 -23.09 -2.79
C HIS A 43 -1.74 -23.08 -1.60
N LYS A 44 -1.01 -24.17 -1.37
CA LYS A 44 0.09 -24.17 -0.39
C LYS A 44 1.24 -23.36 -0.98
N GLY A 45 1.66 -22.33 -0.26
CA GLY A 45 2.72 -21.44 -0.70
C GLY A 45 4.11 -22.06 -0.58
N PHE A 46 5.01 -21.43 -1.32
CA PHE A 46 6.44 -21.66 -1.26
C PHE A 46 7.01 -21.12 0.07
N THR A 47 6.57 -19.92 0.49
CA THR A 47 7.08 -19.24 1.67
C THR A 47 5.97 -18.70 2.57
N GLN A 48 6.34 -17.92 3.57
CA GLN A 48 5.44 -17.33 4.57
C GLN A 48 5.54 -15.82 4.55
N TYR A 49 4.42 -15.17 4.91
CA TYR A 49 4.24 -13.73 4.88
C TYR A 49 3.68 -13.24 6.21
N THR A 50 4.21 -12.15 6.73
CA THR A 50 3.59 -11.42 7.84
C THR A 50 2.99 -10.13 7.33
N ILE A 51 1.76 -9.86 7.75
CA ILE A 51 1.09 -8.57 7.56
C ILE A 51 1.15 -7.83 8.88
N ILE A 52 1.71 -6.63 8.89
CA ILE A 52 1.63 -5.69 10.02
C ILE A 52 0.65 -4.59 9.65
N SER A 53 -0.34 -4.34 10.49
CA SER A 53 -1.34 -3.29 10.24
C SER A 53 -1.53 -2.40 11.45
N ALA A 54 -1.37 -1.10 11.23
CA ALA A 54 -1.75 -0.08 12.19
C ALA A 54 -3.27 0.12 12.14
N VAL A 55 -3.94 -0.05 13.27
CA VAL A 55 -5.39 0.03 13.37
C VAL A 55 -5.78 1.25 14.21
N TYR A 56 -6.59 2.14 13.65
CA TYR A 56 -7.15 3.27 14.39
C TYR A 56 -8.52 3.64 13.85
N ASN A 57 -9.57 3.37 14.63
CA ASN A 57 -10.98 3.72 14.32
C ASN A 57 -11.43 3.29 12.91
N VAL A 58 -11.33 1.99 12.59
CA VAL A 58 -11.64 1.42 11.27
C VAL A 58 -12.66 0.27 11.34
N GLU A 59 -13.51 0.24 12.38
CA GLU A 59 -14.51 -0.83 12.58
C GLU A 59 -15.32 -1.14 11.32
N LYS A 60 -15.66 -0.11 10.55
CA LYS A 60 -16.46 -0.21 9.32
C LYS A 60 -15.82 -1.07 8.25
N TYR A 61 -14.48 -1.15 8.22
CA TYR A 61 -13.71 -1.73 7.12
C TYR A 61 -13.08 -3.09 7.46
N LEU A 62 -12.95 -3.40 8.76
CA LEU A 62 -12.22 -4.57 9.23
C LEU A 62 -12.77 -5.90 8.71
N ASP A 63 -14.08 -6.06 8.56
CA ASP A 63 -14.64 -7.29 8.03
C ASP A 63 -14.26 -7.50 6.55
N ASP A 64 -14.28 -6.47 5.72
CA ASP A 64 -13.82 -6.53 4.32
C ASP A 64 -12.33 -6.83 4.27
N TYR A 65 -11.54 -6.17 5.10
CA TYR A 65 -10.10 -6.36 5.23
C TYR A 65 -9.75 -7.82 5.58
N PHE A 66 -10.26 -8.34 6.69
CA PHE A 66 -10.03 -9.72 7.11
C PHE A 66 -10.51 -10.73 6.06
N ASN A 67 -11.69 -10.50 5.47
CA ASN A 67 -12.22 -11.38 4.44
C ASN A 67 -11.32 -11.42 3.20
N SER A 68 -10.71 -10.29 2.80
CA SER A 68 -9.80 -10.22 1.67
C SER A 68 -8.52 -11.05 1.88
N ILE A 69 -8.05 -11.14 3.13
CA ILE A 69 -6.83 -11.87 3.50
C ILE A 69 -7.12 -13.34 3.79
N ILE A 70 -8.15 -13.64 4.56
CA ILE A 70 -8.52 -15.02 4.91
C ILE A 70 -8.93 -15.82 3.68
N ASN A 71 -9.55 -15.15 2.70
CA ASN A 71 -10.00 -15.76 1.46
C ASN A 71 -8.98 -15.70 0.32
N GLN A 72 -7.71 -15.36 0.60
CA GLN A 72 -6.65 -15.47 -0.40
C GLN A 72 -6.61 -16.84 -1.08
N ARG A 73 -6.17 -16.91 -2.34
CA ARG A 73 -5.89 -18.16 -3.04
C ARG A 73 -4.74 -18.91 -2.38
N LEU A 74 -3.72 -18.20 -1.88
CA LEU A 74 -2.70 -18.75 -0.99
C LEU A 74 -3.33 -19.23 0.32
N ASP A 75 -2.84 -20.33 0.89
CA ASP A 75 -3.39 -20.89 2.14
C ASP A 75 -3.10 -19.97 3.33
N PHE A 76 -4.11 -19.20 3.74
CA PHE A 76 -4.01 -18.29 4.87
C PHE A 76 -3.46 -18.97 6.13
N LYS A 77 -3.99 -20.15 6.47
CA LYS A 77 -3.62 -20.84 7.72
C LYS A 77 -2.16 -21.29 7.77
N LYS A 78 -1.54 -21.50 6.60
CA LYS A 78 -0.16 -22.01 6.50
C LYS A 78 0.86 -20.93 6.15
N ASN A 79 0.44 -19.93 5.40
CA ASN A 79 1.37 -19.02 4.75
C ASN A 79 1.23 -17.57 5.17
N ILE A 80 0.11 -17.16 5.83
CA ILE A 80 -0.12 -15.75 6.14
C ILE A 80 -0.34 -15.56 7.64
N PHE A 81 0.40 -14.64 8.23
CA PHE A 81 0.29 -14.22 9.63
C PHE A 81 -0.05 -12.72 9.67
N MET A 82 -0.78 -12.30 10.69
CA MET A 82 -1.21 -10.92 10.85
C MET A 82 -0.89 -10.43 12.25
N VAL A 83 -0.23 -9.29 12.34
CA VAL A 83 0.01 -8.53 13.58
C VAL A 83 -0.77 -7.23 13.46
N LEU A 84 -1.89 -7.14 14.15
CA LEU A 84 -2.76 -5.98 14.21
C LEU A 84 -2.39 -5.16 15.43
N VAL A 85 -1.84 -3.98 15.21
CA VAL A 85 -1.47 -3.04 16.28
C VAL A 85 -2.55 -1.97 16.37
N ASP A 86 -3.36 -2.05 17.41
CA ASP A 86 -4.41 -1.08 17.72
C ASP A 86 -3.78 0.15 18.38
N ASP A 87 -3.75 1.23 17.64
CA ASP A 87 -3.15 2.51 18.02
C ASP A 87 -4.13 3.40 18.82
N GLY A 88 -4.77 2.80 19.84
CA GLY A 88 -5.68 3.51 20.72
C GLY A 88 -7.07 3.75 20.13
N SER A 89 -7.64 2.79 19.39
CA SER A 89 -9.00 2.92 18.85
C SER A 89 -10.05 3.08 19.94
N THR A 90 -11.02 3.95 19.67
CA THR A 90 -12.16 4.24 20.55
C THR A 90 -13.48 3.66 20.04
N ASP A 91 -13.48 3.13 18.82
CA ASP A 91 -14.61 2.43 18.21
C ASP A 91 -14.59 0.92 18.52
N ASN A 92 -15.36 0.13 17.79
CA ASN A 92 -15.44 -1.32 18.02
C ASN A 92 -14.30 -2.12 17.34
N SER A 93 -13.26 -1.48 16.81
CA SER A 93 -12.15 -2.14 16.08
C SER A 93 -11.50 -3.24 16.91
N ALA A 94 -11.17 -2.96 18.19
CA ALA A 94 -10.55 -3.95 19.08
C ALA A 94 -11.37 -5.24 19.23
N ASN A 95 -12.70 -5.12 19.40
CA ASN A 95 -13.57 -6.29 19.57
C ASN A 95 -13.68 -7.11 18.28
N ILE A 96 -13.71 -6.46 17.12
CA ILE A 96 -13.73 -7.14 15.82
C ILE A 96 -12.44 -7.93 15.64
N ILE A 97 -11.27 -7.33 15.89
CA ILE A 97 -9.99 -8.02 15.76
C ILE A 97 -9.91 -9.23 16.69
N LYS A 98 -10.28 -9.07 17.97
CA LYS A 98 -10.29 -10.17 18.97
C LYS A 98 -11.21 -11.31 18.55
N LYS A 99 -12.34 -11.02 17.88
CA LYS A 99 -13.22 -12.06 17.31
C LYS A 99 -12.50 -12.87 16.21
N TYR A 100 -11.77 -12.21 15.30
CA TYR A 100 -10.99 -12.90 14.29
C TYR A 100 -9.79 -13.64 14.89
N GLN A 101 -9.09 -13.07 15.85
CA GLN A 101 -8.02 -13.74 16.59
C GLN A 101 -8.50 -15.02 17.27
N LYS A 102 -9.65 -15.00 17.93
CA LYS A 102 -10.25 -16.20 18.53
C LYS A 102 -10.53 -17.30 17.49
N LYS A 103 -10.91 -16.92 16.28
CA LYS A 103 -11.17 -17.85 15.17
C LYS A 103 -9.88 -18.38 14.53
N TYR A 104 -8.81 -17.59 14.53
CA TYR A 104 -7.52 -17.90 13.90
C TYR A 104 -6.33 -17.59 14.84
N PRO A 105 -6.26 -18.24 16.02
CA PRO A 105 -5.31 -17.88 17.08
C PRO A 105 -3.83 -18.11 16.72
N LYS A 106 -3.55 -18.92 15.68
CA LYS A 106 -2.20 -19.19 15.19
C LYS A 106 -1.76 -18.20 14.09
N ASN A 107 -2.70 -17.42 13.54
CA ASN A 107 -2.45 -16.54 12.40
C ASN A 107 -2.65 -15.07 12.71
N ILE A 108 -3.38 -14.73 13.77
CA ILE A 108 -3.74 -13.36 14.08
C ILE A 108 -3.28 -13.01 15.49
N VAL A 109 -2.49 -11.97 15.60
CA VAL A 109 -2.04 -11.36 16.86
C VAL A 109 -2.66 -9.97 16.97
N TYR A 110 -3.17 -9.65 18.15
CA TYR A 110 -3.68 -8.32 18.52
C TYR A 110 -2.77 -7.71 19.57
N ILE A 111 -2.32 -6.50 19.34
CA ILE A 111 -1.51 -5.68 20.26
C ILE A 111 -2.21 -4.34 20.41
N TYR A 112 -2.37 -3.89 21.64
CA TYR A 112 -2.87 -2.55 21.96
C TYR A 112 -1.73 -1.63 22.37
N LYS A 113 -1.78 -0.38 21.94
CA LYS A 113 -0.94 0.71 22.45
C LYS A 113 -1.74 2.02 22.52
N GLU A 114 -1.27 2.97 23.31
CA GLU A 114 -1.78 4.34 23.27
C GLU A 114 -1.47 4.98 21.91
N ASN A 115 -2.34 5.87 21.44
CA ASN A 115 -2.21 6.49 20.14
C ASN A 115 -0.87 7.23 19.99
N GLY A 116 -0.10 6.84 18.99
CA GLY A 116 1.19 7.42 18.63
C GLY A 116 1.35 7.66 17.13
N GLY A 117 0.36 7.23 16.35
CA GLY A 117 0.35 7.33 14.89
C GLY A 117 0.79 6.05 14.18
N GLN A 118 0.52 6.01 12.89
CA GLN A 118 0.68 4.84 12.03
C GLN A 118 2.11 4.29 12.03
N ALA A 119 3.12 5.16 11.95
CA ALA A 119 4.53 4.79 11.99
C ALA A 119 4.87 4.02 13.28
N SER A 120 4.48 4.58 14.46
CA SER A 120 4.79 3.95 15.74
C SER A 120 4.06 2.61 15.94
N ALA A 121 2.86 2.47 15.39
CA ALA A 121 2.14 1.20 15.42
C ALA A 121 2.81 0.14 14.54
N ARG A 122 3.26 0.50 13.33
CA ARG A 122 4.02 -0.39 12.46
C ARG A 122 5.36 -0.80 13.06
N ASN A 123 6.10 0.14 13.69
CA ASN A 123 7.35 -0.13 14.40
C ASN A 123 7.14 -1.12 15.55
N LEU A 124 6.08 -0.95 16.34
CA LEU A 124 5.73 -1.92 17.39
C LEU A 124 5.44 -3.32 16.82
N GLY A 125 4.81 -3.40 15.65
CA GLY A 125 4.59 -4.65 14.93
C GLY A 125 5.90 -5.31 14.48
N LEU A 126 6.85 -4.54 13.96
CA LEU A 126 8.20 -5.02 13.61
C LEU A 126 8.94 -5.53 14.83
N LYS A 127 8.95 -4.76 15.92
CA LYS A 127 9.55 -5.15 17.19
C LYS A 127 8.96 -6.46 17.73
N TYR A 128 7.64 -6.61 17.66
CA TYR A 128 6.97 -7.85 18.06
C TYR A 128 7.47 -9.05 17.26
N MET A 129 7.64 -8.91 15.93
CA MET A 129 8.17 -9.98 15.08
C MET A 129 9.59 -10.37 15.48
N GLN A 130 10.47 -9.42 15.76
CA GLN A 130 11.85 -9.65 16.17
C GLN A 130 11.92 -10.38 17.51
N GLU A 131 11.18 -9.89 18.52
CA GLU A 131 11.18 -10.44 19.88
C GLU A 131 10.58 -11.86 19.96
N ASN A 132 9.66 -12.19 19.06
CA ASN A 132 9.00 -13.50 19.06
C ASN A 132 9.57 -14.49 18.02
N ASN A 133 10.74 -14.19 17.45
CA ASN A 133 11.40 -15.02 16.43
C ASN A 133 10.44 -15.46 15.31
N TYR A 134 9.64 -14.51 14.80
CA TYR A 134 8.67 -14.80 13.75
C TYR A 134 9.39 -15.22 12.47
N LYS A 135 9.15 -16.43 12.00
CA LYS A 135 9.92 -17.07 10.93
C LYS A 135 9.50 -16.71 9.51
N ALA A 136 8.52 -15.84 9.34
CA ALA A 136 8.10 -15.42 8.00
C ALA A 136 9.18 -14.53 7.37
N PRO A 137 9.80 -14.93 6.26
CA PRO A 137 10.89 -14.16 5.67
C PRO A 137 10.42 -12.88 4.95
N TRP A 138 9.11 -12.74 4.74
CA TRP A 138 8.53 -11.62 4.02
C TRP A 138 7.49 -10.87 4.86
N VAL A 139 7.57 -9.54 4.88
CA VAL A 139 6.66 -8.65 5.61
C VAL A 139 6.01 -7.62 4.68
N THR A 140 4.77 -7.25 4.97
CA THR A 140 4.05 -6.16 4.31
C THR A 140 3.25 -5.35 5.33
N PHE A 141 2.96 -4.07 5.02
CA PHE A 141 2.31 -3.12 5.94
C PHE A 141 0.97 -2.65 5.37
N THR A 142 -0.02 -3.54 5.34
CA THR A 142 -1.33 -3.21 4.74
C THR A 142 -2.20 -2.36 5.65
N ASP A 143 -2.96 -1.44 5.06
CA ASP A 143 -3.90 -0.58 5.78
C ASP A 143 -5.25 -1.28 5.95
N PRO A 144 -5.84 -1.27 7.16
CA PRO A 144 -7.04 -2.05 7.46
C PRO A 144 -8.35 -1.45 6.94
N ASP A 145 -8.32 -0.29 6.31
CA ASP A 145 -9.42 0.30 5.55
C ASP A 145 -9.41 -0.08 4.06
N ASP A 146 -8.29 -0.68 3.61
CA ASP A 146 -8.09 -1.19 2.26
C ASP A 146 -8.39 -2.70 2.18
N PHE A 147 -8.15 -3.32 1.05
CA PHE A 147 -8.29 -4.76 0.88
C PHE A 147 -7.46 -5.30 -0.29
N LEU A 148 -7.25 -6.61 -0.32
CA LEU A 148 -6.39 -7.26 -1.29
C LEU A 148 -7.18 -8.04 -2.35
N ASP A 149 -6.68 -8.07 -3.59
CA ASP A 149 -7.15 -9.06 -4.57
C ASP A 149 -6.89 -10.47 -4.05
N ARG A 150 -7.78 -11.39 -4.38
CA ARG A 150 -7.66 -12.79 -3.92
C ARG A 150 -6.36 -13.45 -4.35
N ASN A 151 -5.77 -13.05 -5.45
CA ASN A 151 -4.52 -13.61 -5.93
C ASN A 151 -3.29 -12.82 -5.47
N TYR A 152 -3.42 -11.79 -4.64
CA TYR A 152 -2.32 -10.93 -4.24
C TYR A 152 -1.11 -11.74 -3.76
N PHE A 153 -1.26 -12.49 -2.68
CA PHE A 153 -0.17 -13.33 -2.15
C PHE A 153 0.17 -14.52 -3.03
N TYR A 154 -0.79 -15.04 -3.81
CA TYR A 154 -0.49 -16.11 -4.77
C TYR A 154 0.44 -15.66 -5.89
N GLU A 155 0.26 -14.48 -6.45
CA GLU A 155 1.13 -13.94 -7.50
C GLU A 155 2.52 -13.61 -6.96
N VAL A 156 2.60 -13.04 -5.74
CA VAL A 156 3.89 -12.79 -5.05
C VAL A 156 4.62 -14.12 -4.77
N ASP A 157 3.94 -15.10 -4.19
CA ASP A 157 4.51 -16.40 -3.83
C ASP A 157 4.98 -17.18 -5.07
N LYS A 158 4.18 -17.15 -6.13
CA LYS A 158 4.54 -17.76 -7.41
C LYS A 158 5.80 -17.14 -7.99
N PHE A 159 5.91 -15.81 -7.99
CA PHE A 159 7.09 -15.11 -8.46
C PHE A 159 8.33 -15.51 -7.64
N LEU A 160 8.25 -15.39 -6.32
CA LEU A 160 9.37 -15.72 -5.44
C LEU A 160 9.81 -17.19 -5.55
N SER A 161 8.87 -18.11 -5.79
CA SER A 161 9.20 -19.52 -5.97
C SER A 161 10.06 -19.82 -7.22
N THR A 162 10.00 -18.94 -8.23
CA THR A 162 10.76 -19.07 -9.49
C THR A 162 12.00 -18.18 -9.55
N HIS A 163 12.21 -17.30 -8.55
CA HIS A 163 13.31 -16.32 -8.49
C HIS A 163 14.09 -16.41 -7.18
N GLN A 164 14.35 -17.67 -6.72
CA GLN A 164 14.98 -17.91 -5.41
C GLN A 164 16.42 -17.43 -5.32
N ASP A 165 17.13 -17.44 -6.47
CA ASP A 165 18.55 -17.09 -6.57
C ASP A 165 18.77 -15.65 -7.10
N ASP A 166 17.70 -14.84 -7.20
CA ASP A 166 17.75 -13.53 -7.86
C ASP A 166 18.03 -12.34 -6.93
N ASP A 167 18.35 -12.57 -5.66
CA ASP A 167 18.62 -11.52 -4.67
C ASP A 167 17.50 -10.48 -4.57
N ILE A 168 16.24 -10.94 -4.62
CA ILE A 168 15.08 -10.07 -4.51
C ILE A 168 14.91 -9.61 -3.06
N CYS A 169 14.99 -8.31 -2.82
CA CYS A 169 14.73 -7.72 -1.50
C CYS A 169 13.29 -7.22 -1.36
N MET A 170 12.67 -6.71 -2.43
CA MET A 170 11.31 -6.15 -2.40
C MET A 170 10.47 -6.61 -3.59
N VAL A 171 9.17 -6.79 -3.34
CA VAL A 171 8.16 -6.99 -4.39
C VAL A 171 7.12 -5.87 -4.29
N GLY A 172 7.09 -4.99 -5.29
CA GLY A 172 6.07 -3.94 -5.43
C GLY A 172 4.85 -4.45 -6.19
N CYS A 173 3.66 -4.15 -5.69
CA CYS A 173 2.38 -4.60 -6.21
C CYS A 173 1.57 -3.44 -6.78
N SER A 174 0.69 -3.73 -7.74
CA SER A 174 -0.11 -2.71 -8.43
C SER A 174 -1.22 -2.17 -7.52
N VAL A 175 -1.36 -0.85 -7.44
CA VAL A 175 -2.41 -0.18 -6.66
C VAL A 175 -3.61 0.14 -7.57
N ILE A 176 -4.78 -0.35 -7.19
CA ILE A 176 -6.05 -0.11 -7.89
C ILE A 176 -6.96 0.71 -6.97
N PHE A 177 -7.42 1.86 -7.41
CA PHE A 177 -8.37 2.65 -6.64
C PHE A 177 -9.76 2.01 -6.63
N TYR A 178 -10.30 1.79 -5.44
CA TYR A 178 -11.69 1.41 -5.24
C TYR A 178 -12.50 2.59 -4.72
N HIS A 179 -13.40 3.12 -5.56
CA HIS A 179 -14.32 4.20 -5.17
C HIS A 179 -15.53 3.61 -4.46
N GLU A 180 -15.56 3.75 -3.14
CA GLU A 180 -16.53 3.07 -2.26
C GLU A 180 -17.99 3.40 -2.62
N LYS A 181 -18.33 4.68 -2.72
CA LYS A 181 -19.70 5.14 -3.03
C LYS A 181 -20.23 4.64 -4.37
N GLN A 182 -19.36 4.58 -5.37
CA GLN A 182 -19.71 4.16 -6.72
C GLN A 182 -19.52 2.65 -6.93
N ARG A 183 -18.86 1.96 -5.99
CA ARG A 183 -18.47 0.54 -6.06
C ARG A 183 -17.74 0.20 -7.36
N ILE A 184 -16.83 1.06 -7.79
CA ILE A 184 -16.05 0.87 -9.03
C ILE A 184 -14.55 0.84 -8.77
N TYR A 185 -13.85 0.04 -9.58
CA TYR A 185 -12.40 -0.03 -9.59
C TYR A 185 -11.84 0.85 -10.70
N LYS A 186 -10.75 1.55 -10.43
CA LYS A 186 -10.02 2.35 -11.44
C LYS A 186 -8.53 2.03 -11.36
N ASP A 187 -7.97 1.52 -12.46
CA ASP A 187 -6.53 1.33 -12.64
C ASP A 187 -5.93 2.60 -13.23
N ASN A 188 -5.85 3.64 -12.41
CA ASN A 188 -5.32 4.95 -12.80
C ASN A 188 -4.43 5.57 -11.73
N HIS A 189 -3.83 4.74 -10.88
CA HIS A 189 -2.84 5.24 -9.92
C HIS A 189 -1.65 5.82 -10.69
N PRO A 190 -1.20 7.05 -10.37
CA PRO A 190 -0.14 7.74 -11.13
C PRO A 190 1.15 6.93 -11.27
N LEU A 191 1.54 6.19 -10.24
CA LEU A 191 2.76 5.39 -10.24
C LEU A 191 2.59 3.96 -10.82
N ASN A 192 1.43 3.61 -11.38
CA ASN A 192 1.22 2.30 -12.02
C ASN A 192 1.83 2.20 -13.43
N PHE A 193 2.41 3.26 -13.96
CA PHE A 193 3.05 3.21 -15.29
C PHE A 193 4.15 2.12 -15.38
N LYS A 194 4.86 1.84 -14.27
CA LYS A 194 5.89 0.82 -14.18
C LYS A 194 5.39 -0.62 -14.39
N PHE A 195 4.09 -0.85 -14.21
CA PHE A 195 3.44 -2.16 -14.41
C PHE A 195 2.93 -2.40 -15.83
N LYS A 196 3.01 -1.41 -16.74
CA LYS A 196 2.43 -1.49 -18.09
C LYS A 196 3.08 -2.57 -18.97
N ASN A 197 4.36 -2.84 -18.75
CA ASN A 197 5.14 -3.79 -19.54
C ASN A 197 5.14 -5.21 -18.97
N GLY A 198 4.26 -5.49 -18.00
CA GLY A 198 4.18 -6.79 -17.34
C GLY A 198 5.04 -6.86 -16.08
N GLU A 199 5.39 -8.08 -15.71
CA GLU A 199 6.29 -8.38 -14.60
C GLU A 199 7.71 -7.95 -14.94
N ILE A 200 8.39 -7.25 -14.04
CA ILE A 200 9.71 -6.71 -14.29
C ILE A 200 10.55 -6.72 -13.01
N VAL A 201 11.85 -6.97 -13.16
CA VAL A 201 12.85 -6.91 -12.10
C VAL A 201 13.88 -5.84 -12.43
N TYR A 202 14.23 -5.03 -11.45
CA TYR A 202 15.29 -4.02 -11.56
C TYR A 202 16.33 -4.21 -10.46
N ASN A 203 17.59 -3.93 -10.76
CA ASN A 203 18.56 -3.58 -9.73
C ASN A 203 18.09 -2.28 -9.05
N ASN A 204 18.17 -2.19 -7.73
CA ASN A 204 17.71 -1.01 -7.02
C ASN A 204 18.46 0.25 -7.46
N PHE A 205 19.75 0.13 -7.79
CA PHE A 205 20.54 1.21 -8.39
C PHE A 205 19.95 1.74 -9.72
N GLU A 206 19.24 0.90 -10.47
CA GLU A 206 18.70 1.20 -11.81
C GLU A 206 17.21 1.58 -11.80
N LEU A 207 16.58 1.74 -10.66
CA LEU A 207 15.16 2.08 -10.56
C LEU A 207 14.80 3.39 -11.26
N LYS A 208 15.68 4.38 -11.23
CA LYS A 208 15.57 5.68 -11.94
C LYS A 208 14.18 6.31 -11.82
N ASN A 209 13.35 6.18 -12.88
CA ASN A 209 12.01 6.75 -12.95
C ASN A 209 10.91 5.84 -12.36
N ASN A 210 11.25 4.61 -11.95
CA ASN A 210 10.27 3.66 -11.43
C ASN A 210 10.00 3.91 -9.94
N VAL A 211 9.64 5.14 -9.63
CA VAL A 211 9.32 5.62 -8.27
C VAL A 211 8.35 4.70 -7.57
N HIS A 212 8.71 4.26 -6.36
CA HIS A 212 7.84 3.48 -5.49
C HIS A 212 7.83 4.08 -4.09
N MET A 213 6.63 4.36 -3.55
CA MET A 213 6.46 5.16 -2.34
C MET A 213 5.40 4.59 -1.38
N HIS A 214 4.89 3.40 -1.66
CA HIS A 214 3.74 2.87 -0.95
C HIS A 214 4.11 1.56 -0.23
N ALA A 215 4.33 1.61 1.07
CA ALA A 215 4.71 0.46 1.89
C ALA A 215 3.61 -0.61 1.91
N ALA A 216 2.33 -0.19 1.92
CA ALA A 216 1.19 -1.09 2.00
C ALA A 216 1.01 -1.96 0.72
N SER A 217 1.52 -1.53 -0.43
CA SER A 217 1.54 -2.34 -1.66
C SER A 217 2.91 -2.96 -1.94
N SER A 218 3.75 -3.10 -0.92
CA SER A 218 5.09 -3.68 -1.01
C SER A 218 5.22 -4.88 -0.08
N VAL A 219 6.00 -5.86 -0.50
CA VAL A 219 6.38 -7.02 0.31
C VAL A 219 7.90 -7.01 0.43
N PHE A 220 8.41 -6.91 1.64
CA PHE A 220 9.82 -6.73 1.96
C PHE A 220 10.43 -8.03 2.49
N ASN A 221 11.63 -8.35 2.09
CA ASN A 221 12.40 -9.42 2.71
C ASN A 221 12.96 -8.94 4.06
N ILE A 222 12.54 -9.59 5.14
CA ILE A 222 12.87 -9.17 6.52
C ILE A 222 14.36 -9.26 6.84
N ILE A 223 15.13 -10.10 6.11
CA ILE A 223 16.56 -10.26 6.33
C ILE A 223 17.31 -8.97 6.02
N TYR A 224 16.81 -8.18 5.07
CA TYR A 224 17.39 -6.92 4.63
C TYR A 224 16.74 -5.69 5.28
N LEU A 225 15.79 -5.88 6.21
CA LEU A 225 15.04 -4.81 6.84
C LEU A 225 15.70 -4.41 8.17
N VAL A 226 16.40 -3.28 8.15
CA VAL A 226 17.09 -2.73 9.33
C VAL A 226 16.49 -1.41 9.81
N GLN A 227 15.73 -0.71 8.97
CA GLN A 227 15.11 0.57 9.26
C GLN A 227 13.74 0.44 9.90
N GLU A 228 13.33 1.51 10.58
CA GLU A 228 12.00 1.72 11.15
C GLU A 228 11.30 2.86 10.42
N PHE A 229 9.98 2.95 10.58
CA PHE A 229 9.21 4.12 10.09
C PHE A 229 9.57 5.35 10.95
N ASP A 230 9.76 6.50 10.32
CA ASP A 230 10.03 7.75 11.02
C ASP A 230 8.75 8.28 11.68
N GLU A 231 8.69 8.18 13.02
CA GLU A 231 7.52 8.57 13.81
C GLU A 231 7.29 10.09 13.87
N LYS A 232 8.28 10.87 13.43
CA LYS A 232 8.16 12.34 13.33
C LYS A 232 7.44 12.78 12.07
N LEU A 233 7.39 11.92 11.03
CA LEU A 233 6.67 12.18 9.81
C LEU A 233 5.17 11.98 10.00
N LYS A 234 4.45 13.07 10.14
CA LYS A 234 2.99 13.12 10.27
C LYS A 234 2.43 14.24 9.40
N PRO A 235 1.29 14.06 8.78
CA PRO A 235 0.41 12.90 8.81
C PRO A 235 0.72 11.84 7.75
N ASN A 236 1.72 12.06 6.87
CA ASN A 236 2.07 11.13 5.79
C ASN A 236 3.53 11.33 5.34
N PHE A 237 3.95 10.64 4.27
CA PHE A 237 5.30 10.52 3.71
C PHE A 237 6.20 9.52 4.45
N GLU A 238 5.81 8.99 5.61
CA GLU A 238 6.52 7.95 6.33
C GLU A 238 6.72 6.70 5.47
N ASP A 239 5.71 6.32 4.69
CA ASP A 239 5.77 5.21 3.71
C ASP A 239 6.84 5.44 2.65
N ALA A 240 6.83 6.64 2.06
CA ALA A 240 7.76 7.00 0.99
C ALA A 240 9.20 7.00 1.50
N LYS A 241 9.45 7.57 2.68
CA LYS A 241 10.76 7.58 3.31
C LYS A 241 11.23 6.15 3.61
N PHE A 242 10.42 5.36 4.32
CA PHE A 242 10.72 3.98 4.67
C PHE A 242 11.06 3.11 3.45
N VAL A 243 10.23 3.15 2.40
CA VAL A 243 10.46 2.35 1.19
C VAL A 243 11.78 2.75 0.52
N ASN A 244 12.06 4.05 0.43
CA ASN A 244 13.24 4.52 -0.29
C ASN A 244 14.52 4.35 0.52
N GLU A 245 14.51 4.50 1.84
CA GLU A 245 15.61 4.12 2.71
C GLU A 245 15.92 2.62 2.60
N TYR A 246 14.88 1.76 2.62
CA TYR A 246 15.06 0.33 2.40
C TYR A 246 15.73 0.00 1.06
N LEU A 247 15.30 0.64 -0.02
CA LEU A 247 15.87 0.42 -1.35
C LEU A 247 17.33 0.89 -1.45
N LEU A 248 17.67 1.96 -0.74
CA LEU A 248 19.02 2.53 -0.73
C LEU A 248 19.99 1.71 0.10
N GLU A 249 19.57 1.23 1.28
CA GLU A 249 20.36 0.31 2.10
C GLU A 249 20.63 -1.02 1.37
N ASN A 250 19.76 -1.36 0.43
CA ASN A 250 19.82 -2.57 -0.37
C ASN A 250 20.09 -2.26 -1.86
N ILE A 251 20.95 -1.27 -2.13
CA ILE A 251 21.16 -0.71 -3.47
C ILE A 251 21.68 -1.74 -4.48
N ASP A 252 22.46 -2.72 -4.04
CA ASP A 252 23.05 -3.79 -4.87
C ASP A 252 22.10 -4.97 -5.08
N LEU A 253 20.94 -4.96 -4.42
CA LEU A 253 19.91 -5.99 -4.56
C LEU A 253 18.87 -5.60 -5.61
N LYS A 254 17.88 -6.48 -5.79
CA LYS A 254 16.84 -6.30 -6.82
C LYS A 254 15.47 -6.14 -6.22
N SER A 255 14.63 -5.37 -6.93
CA SER A 255 13.20 -5.23 -6.67
C SER A 255 12.37 -5.69 -7.87
N ALA A 256 11.30 -6.43 -7.59
CA ALA A 256 10.34 -6.87 -8.59
C ALA A 256 9.07 -6.03 -8.54
N PHE A 257 8.40 -5.87 -9.70
CA PHE A 257 7.11 -5.18 -9.80
C PHE A 257 6.10 -6.08 -10.50
N LEU A 258 5.02 -6.46 -9.77
CA LEU A 258 4.06 -7.46 -10.20
C LEU A 258 2.68 -6.84 -10.50
N PRO A 259 2.29 -6.69 -11.77
CA PRO A 259 0.99 -6.09 -12.13
C PRO A 259 -0.22 -6.95 -11.75
N LYS A 260 -0.03 -8.25 -11.54
CA LYS A 260 -1.10 -9.19 -11.18
C LYS A 260 -1.37 -9.26 -9.68
N ALA A 261 -0.40 -8.90 -8.84
CA ALA A 261 -0.61 -8.73 -7.41
C ALA A 261 -1.26 -7.35 -7.18
N LYS A 262 -2.56 -7.32 -6.89
CA LYS A 262 -3.34 -6.07 -6.82
C LYS A 262 -3.72 -5.73 -5.39
N TYR A 263 -3.32 -4.54 -4.98
CA TYR A 263 -3.73 -3.87 -3.75
C TYR A 263 -4.89 -2.93 -4.07
N PHE A 264 -6.02 -3.06 -3.40
CA PHE A 264 -7.18 -2.21 -3.60
C PHE A 264 -7.19 -1.09 -2.57
N TYR A 265 -6.78 0.11 -3.01
CA TYR A 265 -6.81 1.32 -2.21
C TYR A 265 -8.23 1.90 -2.20
N ARG A 266 -8.85 1.95 -1.02
CA ARG A 266 -10.21 2.46 -0.83
C ARG A 266 -10.21 3.98 -0.82
N LYS A 267 -10.86 4.57 -1.82
CA LYS A 267 -11.19 5.99 -1.81
C LYS A 267 -12.46 6.19 -0.99
N ARG A 268 -12.29 6.56 0.28
CA ARG A 268 -13.36 6.99 1.16
C ARG A 268 -13.89 8.34 0.68
N GLU A 269 -15.20 8.54 0.76
CA GLU A 269 -15.84 9.80 0.37
C GLU A 269 -16.60 10.41 1.59
N ASP A 270 -16.20 10.03 2.80
CA ASP A 270 -16.78 10.48 4.07
C ASP A 270 -15.91 11.51 4.81
N GLY A 271 -14.81 11.99 4.20
CA GLY A 271 -13.91 12.98 4.78
C GLY A 271 -13.09 12.47 5.98
N THR A 272 -13.03 11.14 6.19
CA THR A 272 -12.28 10.53 7.29
C THR A 272 -10.88 10.05 6.90
N SER A 273 -10.47 10.26 5.66
CA SER A 273 -9.13 9.90 5.20
C SER A 273 -8.08 10.78 5.88
N THR A 274 -6.93 10.19 6.22
CA THR A 274 -5.77 10.93 6.74
C THR A 274 -5.36 12.07 5.81
N LEU A 275 -5.49 11.88 4.49
CA LEU A 275 -5.20 12.91 3.49
C LEU A 275 -6.18 14.08 3.52
N ASP A 276 -7.44 13.88 3.92
CA ASP A 276 -8.44 14.96 3.96
C ASP A 276 -8.13 15.98 5.05
N ASN A 277 -7.41 15.56 6.10
CA ASN A 277 -7.04 16.39 7.26
C ASN A 277 -5.56 16.82 7.26
N SER A 278 -4.82 16.60 6.18
CA SER A 278 -3.36 16.77 6.15
C SER A 278 -2.88 18.16 5.74
N TYR A 279 -3.79 19.13 5.52
CA TYR A 279 -3.41 20.47 5.07
C TYR A 279 -3.09 21.40 6.25
N THR A 280 -2.02 21.08 6.97
CA THR A 280 -1.50 21.90 8.07
C THR A 280 -0.11 22.44 7.72
N LYS A 281 0.33 23.48 8.44
CA LYS A 281 1.69 23.98 8.32
C LYS A 281 2.73 22.88 8.58
N GLU A 282 2.48 22.06 9.58
CA GLU A 282 3.31 20.91 9.95
C GLU A 282 3.43 19.91 8.81
N TYR A 283 2.32 19.60 8.13
CA TYR A 283 2.34 18.71 6.96
C TYR A 283 3.34 19.19 5.91
N PHE A 284 3.27 20.45 5.50
CA PHE A 284 4.15 20.97 4.45
C PHE A 284 5.60 21.05 4.92
N LEU A 285 5.84 21.56 6.11
CA LEU A 285 7.19 21.72 6.63
C LEU A 285 7.84 20.38 6.98
N THR A 286 7.15 19.53 7.73
CA THR A 286 7.72 18.27 8.21
C THR A 286 7.97 17.29 7.07
N THR A 287 7.06 17.17 6.12
CA THR A 287 7.24 16.26 4.98
C THR A 287 8.32 16.74 4.02
N ILE A 288 8.56 18.05 3.92
CA ILE A 288 9.69 18.58 3.14
C ILE A 288 10.98 18.38 3.92
N ASP A 289 11.06 18.87 5.14
CA ASP A 289 12.29 18.92 5.94
C ASP A 289 12.78 17.53 6.35
N ILE A 290 11.97 16.80 7.11
CA ILE A 290 12.31 15.46 7.61
C ILE A 290 12.17 14.38 6.54
N GLY A 291 11.24 14.54 5.61
CA GLY A 291 10.99 13.58 4.54
C GLY A 291 11.88 13.79 3.32
N THR A 292 11.59 14.84 2.56
CA THR A 292 12.20 15.07 1.24
C THR A 292 13.65 15.49 1.31
N LEU A 293 13.96 16.49 2.16
CA LEU A 293 15.33 17.01 2.27
C LEU A 293 16.29 15.99 2.89
N SER A 294 15.86 15.25 3.92
CA SER A 294 16.71 14.21 4.51
C SER A 294 17.10 13.11 3.52
N LEU A 295 16.16 12.69 2.64
CA LEU A 295 16.48 11.75 1.58
C LEU A 295 17.46 12.34 0.55
N LEU A 296 17.30 13.61 0.18
CA LEU A 296 18.20 14.29 -0.76
C LEU A 296 19.59 14.50 -0.14
N GLU A 297 19.69 14.91 1.11
CA GLU A 297 20.98 15.13 1.79
C GLU A 297 21.82 13.86 1.87
N CYS A 298 21.17 12.73 2.19
CA CYS A 298 21.86 11.45 2.29
C CYS A 298 22.18 10.84 0.91
N PHE A 299 21.34 11.07 -0.11
CA PHE A 299 21.38 10.31 -1.36
C PHE A 299 21.16 11.17 -2.61
N TYR A 300 21.61 12.43 -2.61
CA TYR A 300 21.39 13.40 -3.69
C TYR A 300 21.84 12.93 -5.09
N PHE A 301 22.85 12.07 -5.16
CA PHE A 301 23.35 11.50 -6.43
C PHE A 301 22.47 10.39 -6.99
N ASN A 302 21.53 9.84 -6.21
CA ASN A 302 20.67 8.75 -6.67
C ASN A 302 19.48 9.31 -7.45
N ARG A 303 19.38 8.93 -8.74
CA ARG A 303 18.33 9.42 -9.64
C ARG A 303 16.92 9.04 -9.20
N ASN A 304 16.73 7.87 -8.59
CA ASN A 304 15.43 7.46 -8.09
C ASN A 304 14.98 8.39 -6.95
N ILE A 305 15.87 8.72 -6.02
CA ILE A 305 15.58 9.64 -4.92
C ILE A 305 15.22 11.03 -5.42
N GLN A 306 15.98 11.57 -6.40
CA GLN A 306 15.63 12.84 -7.02
C GLN A 306 14.20 12.82 -7.59
N ASN A 307 13.81 11.72 -8.26
CA ASN A 307 12.47 11.56 -8.82
C ASN A 307 11.38 11.37 -7.75
N VAL A 308 11.66 10.66 -6.65
CA VAL A 308 10.76 10.54 -5.49
C VAL A 308 10.49 11.92 -4.90
N CYS A 309 11.52 12.68 -4.62
CA CYS A 309 11.42 14.02 -4.04
C CYS A 309 10.70 15.00 -5.00
N LEU A 310 11.06 14.97 -6.27
CA LEU A 310 10.39 15.77 -7.30
C LEU A 310 8.90 15.42 -7.41
N TYR A 311 8.57 14.14 -7.41
CA TYR A 311 7.18 13.67 -7.45
C TYR A 311 6.38 14.20 -6.25
N HIS A 312 6.95 14.12 -5.04
CA HIS A 312 6.32 14.63 -3.82
C HIS A 312 6.09 16.14 -3.87
N ILE A 313 7.11 16.93 -4.26
CA ILE A 313 7.01 18.38 -4.37
C ILE A 313 5.95 18.78 -5.42
N ILE A 314 5.94 18.11 -6.59
CA ILE A 314 4.93 18.38 -7.63
C ILE A 314 3.51 18.11 -7.12
N TRP A 315 3.31 17.05 -6.32
CA TRP A 315 2.01 16.77 -5.72
C TRP A 315 1.57 17.87 -4.75
N GLN A 316 2.45 18.33 -3.88
CA GLN A 316 2.15 19.43 -2.96
C GLN A 316 1.80 20.72 -3.74
N ILE A 317 2.61 21.11 -4.73
CA ILE A 317 2.37 22.29 -5.56
C ILE A 317 1.03 22.16 -6.31
N LYS A 318 0.74 21.00 -6.88
CA LYS A 318 -0.50 20.76 -7.62
C LYS A 318 -1.75 20.91 -6.73
N ASP A 319 -1.70 20.41 -5.51
CA ASP A 319 -2.78 20.56 -4.54
C ASP A 319 -2.98 22.02 -4.15
N LEU A 320 -1.90 22.77 -3.96
CA LEU A 320 -1.94 24.19 -3.64
C LEU A 320 -2.52 25.05 -4.77
N ILE A 321 -2.15 24.77 -6.01
CA ILE A 321 -2.70 25.47 -7.19
C ILE A 321 -4.20 25.21 -7.35
N ASN A 322 -4.66 23.99 -7.08
CA ASN A 322 -6.06 23.62 -7.25
C ASN A 322 -6.96 24.02 -6.07
N SER A 323 -6.37 24.34 -4.93
CA SER A 323 -7.09 24.65 -3.67
C SER A 323 -6.31 25.68 -2.83
N PRO A 324 -6.19 26.94 -3.33
CA PRO A 324 -5.39 27.97 -2.66
C PRO A 324 -5.87 28.30 -1.24
N GLU A 325 -7.14 28.03 -0.93
CA GLU A 325 -7.71 28.17 0.41
C GLU A 325 -6.99 27.31 1.46
N LYS A 326 -6.34 26.22 1.03
CA LYS A 326 -5.54 25.35 1.90
C LYS A 326 -4.24 26.02 2.38
N LEU A 327 -3.88 27.16 1.82
CA LEU A 327 -2.72 27.99 2.19
C LEU A 327 -3.07 29.09 3.17
N SER A 328 -4.27 29.14 3.72
CA SER A 328 -4.69 30.20 4.65
C SER A 328 -3.72 30.37 5.84
N PHE A 329 -3.06 29.29 6.27
CA PHE A 329 -2.04 29.35 7.31
C PHE A 329 -0.73 30.07 6.88
N MET A 330 -0.49 30.30 5.59
CA MET A 330 0.68 31.02 5.06
C MET A 330 0.46 32.53 5.01
N SER A 331 -0.76 33.01 5.13
CA SER A 331 -1.07 34.45 5.05
C SER A 331 -0.87 35.22 6.34
N GLU A 332 -0.41 34.58 7.42
CA GLU A 332 -0.23 35.17 8.75
C GLU A 332 1.23 35.57 9.07
N ASN A 333 2.12 35.63 8.06
CA ASN A 333 3.49 36.13 8.25
C ASN A 333 3.88 37.18 7.21
#